data_5e53725fa6bf809b9e0a86bcfa56490f
#
_entry.id   5e53725fa6bf809b9e0a86bcfa56490f
#
_cell.length_a   1.000
_cell.length_b   1.000
_cell.length_c   1.000
_cell.angle_alpha   90.00
_cell.angle_beta   90.00
_cell.angle_gamma   90.00
#
_symmetry.space_group_name_H-M   'P 1'
#
loop_
_entity.id
_entity.type
_entity.pdbx_description
1 polymer ?
#
loop_
_entity_poly.entity_id
_entity_poly.type
_entity_poly.pdbx_seq_one_letter_code
_entity_poly.pdbx_strand_id
1 'polypeptide(L)'
;MSPSRPWQSQDHQSEVSRYDYPVATVLIASDLVSLRQELRSMLEGPDLEILEVATGPAVRAAVATQQIDLAILDLQIGAMGAMAICLDLRHEESYGAAPHVPVLMLLDRRPDVFLARRSGAEGFVVKPLDPLRVRRAVRALLRGEGYEDDAWRPATVRVAATTPQ
;
A
#
# COMPACT_ATOMS: atom_id res chain seq x y z
N MET A 1 -45.83 51.00 24.11
CA MET A 1 -45.85 50.33 22.79
C MET A 1 -44.44 49.99 22.40
N SER A 2 -44.05 48.75 22.53
CA SER A 2 -42.75 48.23 22.13
C SER A 2 -42.89 47.50 20.82
N PRO A 3 -42.06 47.74 19.80
CA PRO A 3 -42.00 46.84 18.67
C PRO A 3 -41.04 45.68 18.97
N SER A 4 -41.55 44.52 18.80
CA SER A 4 -40.91 43.23 18.86
C SER A 4 -39.74 43.16 17.86
N ARG A 5 -38.58 42.82 18.35
CA ARG A 5 -37.45 42.42 17.49
C ARG A 5 -37.62 40.98 17.03
N PRO A 6 -37.53 40.67 15.73
CA PRO A 6 -37.38 39.30 15.29
C PRO A 6 -35.97 38.82 15.62
N TRP A 7 -35.87 37.76 16.40
CA TRP A 7 -34.66 37.03 16.65
C TRP A 7 -34.17 36.42 15.34
N GLN A 8 -33.04 36.89 14.89
CA GLN A 8 -32.33 36.27 13.78
C GLN A 8 -31.64 35.07 14.33
N SER A 9 -32.15 33.90 13.97
CA SER A 9 -31.42 32.63 14.07
C SER A 9 -30.25 32.70 13.11
N GLN A 10 -29.09 33.00 13.62
CA GLN A 10 -27.85 32.73 12.94
C GLN A 10 -27.58 31.22 13.17
N ASP A 11 -28.16 30.40 12.31
CA ASP A 11 -27.70 29.06 12.09
C ASP A 11 -26.31 29.14 11.47
N HIS A 12 -25.30 29.30 12.32
CA HIS A 12 -23.96 28.88 11.99
C HIS A 12 -23.99 27.35 12.03
N GLN A 13 -24.55 26.78 10.97
CA GLN A 13 -24.17 25.44 10.58
C GLN A 13 -22.69 25.52 10.18
N SER A 14 -21.83 25.39 11.19
CA SER A 14 -20.49 24.90 10.98
C SER A 14 -20.68 23.54 10.32
N GLU A 15 -20.56 23.51 8.99
CA GLU A 15 -20.24 22.29 8.26
C GLU A 15 -19.00 21.73 8.93
N VAL A 16 -19.23 20.81 9.85
CA VAL A 16 -18.21 19.88 10.29
C VAL A 16 -17.81 19.16 9.03
N SER A 17 -16.68 19.56 8.44
CA SER A 17 -16.07 18.92 7.31
C SER A 17 -16.00 17.44 7.64
N ARG A 18 -16.87 16.67 7.00
CA ARG A 18 -16.89 15.23 7.10
C ARG A 18 -15.53 14.77 6.58
N TYR A 19 -14.84 14.00 7.44
CA TYR A 19 -13.62 13.27 7.13
C TYR A 19 -12.33 14.09 7.15
N ASP A 20 -11.92 14.45 8.35
CA ASP A 20 -10.50 14.69 8.65
C ASP A 20 -9.82 13.32 8.94
N TYR A 21 -9.93 12.38 7.99
CA TYR A 21 -9.05 11.21 7.98
C TYR A 21 -7.73 11.68 7.38
N PRO A 22 -6.61 11.43 8.06
CA PRO A 22 -5.32 11.76 7.48
C PRO A 22 -5.19 11.01 6.14
N VAL A 23 -4.98 11.76 5.08
CA VAL A 23 -4.74 11.20 3.74
C VAL A 23 -3.39 10.51 3.78
N ALA A 24 -3.37 9.20 3.53
CA ALA A 24 -2.13 8.44 3.50
C ALA A 24 -1.47 8.55 2.12
N THR A 25 -0.15 8.77 2.11
CA THR A 25 0.63 8.85 0.88
C THR A 25 1.19 7.47 0.52
N VAL A 26 0.77 6.94 -0.62
CA VAL A 26 1.20 5.65 -1.17
C VAL A 26 2.11 5.87 -2.37
N LEU A 27 3.34 5.39 -2.27
CA LEU A 27 4.32 5.42 -3.36
C LEU A 27 4.21 4.15 -4.21
N ILE A 28 3.98 4.28 -5.50
CA ILE A 28 3.98 3.17 -6.47
C ILE A 28 5.26 3.22 -7.29
N ALA A 29 6.04 2.15 -7.25
CA ALA A 29 7.31 2.03 -7.96
C ALA A 29 7.30 0.87 -8.95
N SER A 30 7.31 1.18 -10.24
CA SER A 30 7.48 0.25 -11.36
C SER A 30 7.94 1.02 -12.59
N ASP A 31 8.77 0.43 -13.42
CA ASP A 31 9.17 0.98 -14.73
C ASP A 31 8.04 0.86 -15.77
N LEU A 32 7.07 -0.04 -15.55
CA LEU A 32 5.90 -0.21 -16.42
C LEU A 32 4.82 0.84 -16.15
N VAL A 33 4.61 1.74 -17.10
CA VAL A 33 3.56 2.76 -17.01
C VAL A 33 2.17 2.14 -16.83
N SER A 34 1.89 1.06 -17.56
CA SER A 34 0.60 0.34 -17.49
C SER A 34 0.31 -0.19 -16.09
N LEU A 35 1.32 -0.75 -15.41
CA LEU A 35 1.16 -1.27 -14.05
C LEU A 35 0.91 -0.13 -13.04
N ARG A 36 1.63 0.99 -13.17
CA ARG A 36 1.37 2.16 -12.31
C ARG A 36 -0.06 2.70 -12.49
N GLN A 37 -0.53 2.79 -13.75
CA GLN A 37 -1.90 3.23 -14.05
C GLN A 37 -2.95 2.25 -13.52
N GLU A 38 -2.70 0.94 -13.65
CA GLU A 38 -3.58 -0.11 -13.11
C GLU A 38 -3.70 0.00 -11.59
N LEU A 39 -2.58 0.10 -10.88
CA LEU A 39 -2.56 0.28 -9.42
C LEU A 39 -3.23 1.58 -8.99
N ARG A 40 -2.98 2.68 -9.69
CA ARG A 40 -3.66 3.96 -9.43
C ARG A 40 -5.17 3.79 -9.51
N SER A 41 -5.69 3.20 -10.58
CA SER A 41 -7.12 2.97 -10.75
C SER A 41 -7.72 2.06 -9.66
N MET A 42 -6.95 1.06 -9.19
CA MET A 42 -7.38 0.19 -8.11
C MET A 42 -7.45 0.90 -6.76
N LEU A 43 -6.58 1.89 -6.52
CA LEU A 43 -6.38 2.55 -5.23
C LEU A 43 -7.03 3.94 -5.15
N GLU A 44 -7.48 4.49 -6.27
CA GLU A 44 -8.09 5.81 -6.31
C GLU A 44 -9.21 5.96 -5.28
N GLY A 45 -9.13 7.01 -4.47
CA GLY A 45 -10.08 7.29 -3.41
C GLY A 45 -9.69 8.54 -2.61
N PRO A 46 -10.61 9.09 -1.81
CA PRO A 46 -10.37 10.33 -1.07
C PRO A 46 -9.34 10.19 0.06
N ASP A 47 -9.06 8.95 0.48
CA ASP A 47 -8.24 8.65 1.65
C ASP A 47 -6.76 8.43 1.30
N LEU A 48 -6.41 8.40 0.00
CA LEU A 48 -5.07 8.10 -0.48
C LEU A 48 -4.56 9.15 -1.47
N GLU A 49 -3.34 9.60 -1.25
CA GLU A 49 -2.53 10.32 -2.23
C GLU A 49 -1.57 9.33 -2.89
N ILE A 50 -1.54 9.32 -4.22
CA ILE A 50 -0.71 8.38 -4.98
C ILE A 50 0.46 9.12 -5.63
N LEU A 51 1.67 8.73 -5.25
CA LEU A 51 2.91 9.11 -5.91
C LEU A 51 3.40 7.98 -6.81
N GLU A 52 3.97 8.31 -7.94
CA GLU A 52 4.51 7.32 -8.88
C GLU A 52 5.97 7.60 -9.19
N VAL A 53 6.78 6.55 -9.18
CA VAL A 53 8.18 6.59 -9.61
C VAL A 53 8.50 5.39 -10.51
N ALA A 54 9.48 5.56 -11.38
CA ALA A 54 9.83 4.55 -12.37
C ALA A 54 11.13 3.80 -12.07
N THR A 55 11.88 4.20 -11.03
CA THR A 55 13.21 3.63 -10.75
C THR A 55 13.46 3.48 -9.25
N GLY A 56 14.33 2.55 -8.88
CA GLY A 56 14.75 2.36 -7.49
C GLY A 56 15.37 3.61 -6.84
N PRO A 57 16.33 4.31 -7.49
CA PRO A 57 16.85 5.57 -6.95
C PRO A 57 15.78 6.63 -6.69
N ALA A 58 14.71 6.67 -7.51
CA ALA A 58 13.61 7.59 -7.28
C ALA A 58 12.77 7.23 -6.04
N VAL A 59 12.68 5.95 -5.67
CA VAL A 59 12.07 5.52 -4.40
C VAL A 59 12.82 6.13 -3.22
N ARG A 60 14.15 6.01 -3.20
CA ARG A 60 14.98 6.59 -2.13
C ARG A 60 14.82 8.10 -2.04
N ALA A 61 14.86 8.79 -3.19
CA ALA A 61 14.66 10.24 -3.23
C ALA A 61 13.30 10.65 -2.68
N ALA A 62 12.24 9.92 -3.02
CA ALA A 62 10.89 10.18 -2.51
C ALA A 62 10.82 10.00 -0.98
N VAL A 63 11.33 8.89 -0.45
CA VAL A 63 11.34 8.61 0.99
C VAL A 63 12.17 9.63 1.77
N ALA A 64 13.26 10.14 1.18
CA ALA A 64 14.13 11.13 1.82
C ALA A 64 13.51 12.53 1.86
N THR A 65 12.59 12.86 0.94
CA THR A 65 12.07 14.24 0.75
C THR A 65 10.60 14.39 1.08
N GLN A 66 9.85 13.31 1.18
CA GLN A 66 8.41 13.31 1.40
C GLN A 66 8.02 12.30 2.47
N GLN A 67 6.92 12.54 3.16
CA GLN A 67 6.33 11.55 4.04
C GLN A 67 5.62 10.49 3.19
N ILE A 68 6.13 9.26 3.24
CA ILE A 68 5.55 8.10 2.57
C ILE A 68 5.02 7.14 3.63
N ASP A 69 3.73 6.82 3.56
CA ASP A 69 3.08 5.94 4.54
C ASP A 69 3.09 4.47 4.10
N LEU A 70 3.28 4.22 2.80
CA LEU A 70 3.41 2.88 2.22
C LEU A 70 4.12 2.95 0.88
N ALA A 71 5.03 2.01 0.61
CA ALA A 71 5.65 1.81 -0.70
C ALA A 71 5.16 0.50 -1.33
N ILE A 72 4.64 0.58 -2.55
CA ILE A 72 4.30 -0.58 -3.39
C ILE A 72 5.42 -0.74 -4.43
N LEU A 73 6.15 -1.84 -4.35
CA LEU A 73 7.31 -2.11 -5.18
C LEU A 73 7.05 -3.27 -6.14
N ASP A 74 7.17 -3.01 -7.44
CA ASP A 74 7.19 -4.07 -8.44
C ASP A 74 8.50 -4.86 -8.35
N LEU A 75 8.42 -6.19 -8.23
CA LEU A 75 9.61 -7.05 -8.09
C LEU A 75 10.61 -6.84 -9.24
N GLN A 76 10.10 -6.63 -10.45
CA GLN A 76 10.90 -6.49 -11.67
C GLN A 76 11.31 -5.04 -11.99
N ILE A 77 11.12 -4.09 -11.05
CA ILE A 77 11.53 -2.70 -11.30
C ILE A 77 13.00 -2.63 -11.74
N GLY A 78 13.24 -1.94 -12.85
CA GLY A 78 14.56 -1.82 -13.45
C GLY A 78 15.58 -1.07 -12.61
N ALA A 79 16.85 -1.22 -12.97
CA ALA A 79 18.04 -0.61 -12.36
C ALA A 79 18.38 -1.09 -10.93
N MET A 80 17.40 -1.24 -10.05
CA MET A 80 17.55 -1.79 -8.70
C MET A 80 16.26 -2.54 -8.38
N GLY A 81 16.29 -3.86 -8.34
CA GLY A 81 15.11 -4.69 -8.08
C GLY A 81 14.46 -4.38 -6.71
N ALA A 82 13.16 -4.64 -6.58
CA ALA A 82 12.41 -4.31 -5.36
C ALA A 82 13.02 -4.91 -4.09
N MET A 83 13.62 -6.10 -4.17
CA MET A 83 14.31 -6.70 -3.03
C MET A 83 15.47 -5.82 -2.52
N ALA A 84 16.29 -5.31 -3.44
CA ALA A 84 17.42 -4.45 -3.07
C ALA A 84 16.94 -3.11 -2.50
N ILE A 85 15.88 -2.53 -3.09
CA ILE A 85 15.27 -1.30 -2.58
C ILE A 85 14.74 -1.52 -1.16
N CYS A 86 14.02 -2.61 -0.91
CA CYS A 86 13.48 -2.92 0.40
C CYS A 86 14.59 -3.10 1.45
N LEU A 87 15.65 -3.84 1.13
CA LEU A 87 16.80 -4.03 2.01
C LEU A 87 17.50 -2.69 2.31
N ASP A 88 17.62 -1.81 1.32
CA ASP A 88 18.21 -0.49 1.48
C ASP A 88 17.39 0.40 2.43
N LEU A 89 16.05 0.39 2.28
CA LEU A 89 15.14 1.09 3.20
C LEU A 89 15.27 0.56 4.64
N ARG A 90 15.35 -0.76 4.84
CA ARG A 90 15.55 -1.36 6.16
C ARG A 90 16.92 -1.00 6.76
N HIS A 91 17.93 -0.92 5.92
CA HIS A 91 19.26 -0.52 6.34
C HIS A 91 19.28 0.95 6.81
N GLU A 92 18.74 1.88 6.02
CA GLU A 92 18.66 3.29 6.41
C GLU A 92 17.83 3.50 7.68
N GLU A 93 16.72 2.79 7.84
CA GLU A 93 15.91 2.77 9.05
C GLU A 93 16.74 2.33 10.27
N SER A 94 17.53 1.25 10.15
CA SER A 94 18.32 0.70 11.25
C SER A 94 19.36 1.67 11.80
N TYR A 95 19.83 2.60 10.99
CA TYR A 95 20.77 3.68 11.40
C TYR A 95 20.05 4.98 11.78
N GLY A 96 18.72 5.01 11.76
CA GLY A 96 17.95 6.23 12.03
C GLY A 96 18.09 7.29 10.95
N ALA A 97 18.55 6.92 9.74
CA ALA A 97 18.71 7.83 8.62
C ALA A 97 17.40 8.08 7.86
N ALA A 98 16.44 7.16 7.96
CA ALA A 98 15.12 7.27 7.36
C ALA A 98 14.03 6.73 8.29
N PRO A 99 12.77 7.20 8.17
CA PRO A 99 11.64 6.61 8.88
C PRO A 99 11.34 5.20 8.37
N HIS A 100 10.63 4.41 9.19
CA HIS A 100 10.07 3.15 8.73
C HIS A 100 9.00 3.39 7.67
N VAL A 101 9.16 2.77 6.49
CA VAL A 101 8.15 2.78 5.42
C VAL A 101 7.74 1.33 5.16
N PRO A 102 6.48 0.95 5.44
CA PRO A 102 5.98 -0.37 5.10
C PRO A 102 6.09 -0.64 3.61
N VAL A 103 6.45 -1.87 3.23
CA VAL A 103 6.61 -2.27 1.83
C VAL A 103 5.64 -3.37 1.46
N LEU A 104 4.84 -3.12 0.43
CA LEU A 104 4.05 -4.12 -0.28
C LEU A 104 4.77 -4.50 -1.57
N MET A 105 5.18 -5.77 -1.70
CA MET A 105 5.89 -6.26 -2.89
C MET A 105 4.94 -6.93 -3.87
N LEU A 106 5.01 -6.56 -5.15
CA LEU A 106 4.26 -7.21 -6.22
C LEU A 106 5.13 -8.30 -6.85
N LEU A 107 4.68 -9.53 -6.78
CA LEU A 107 5.42 -10.70 -7.22
C LEU A 107 4.88 -11.24 -8.54
N ASP A 108 5.77 -11.68 -9.44
CA ASP A 108 5.37 -12.25 -10.72
C ASP A 108 5.01 -13.72 -10.59
N ARG A 109 5.67 -14.44 -9.68
CA ARG A 109 5.52 -15.88 -9.52
C ARG A 109 5.42 -16.27 -8.04
N ARG A 110 4.75 -17.40 -7.80
CA ARG A 110 4.61 -17.95 -6.42
C ARG A 110 5.95 -18.21 -5.71
N PRO A 111 7.01 -18.73 -6.36
CA PRO A 111 8.30 -18.91 -5.68
C PRO A 111 8.94 -17.60 -5.20
N ASP A 112 8.60 -16.47 -5.80
CA ASP A 112 9.16 -15.16 -5.44
C ASP A 112 8.75 -14.68 -4.04
N VAL A 113 7.77 -15.33 -3.40
CA VAL A 113 7.39 -15.11 -2.00
C VAL A 113 8.58 -15.19 -1.05
N PHE A 114 9.53 -16.08 -1.35
CA PHE A 114 10.76 -16.20 -0.57
C PHE A 114 11.59 -14.89 -0.60
N LEU A 115 11.63 -14.21 -1.73
CA LEU A 115 12.35 -12.95 -1.89
C LEU A 115 11.69 -11.84 -1.08
N ALA A 116 10.36 -11.74 -1.12
CA ALA A 116 9.61 -10.76 -0.34
C ALA A 116 9.88 -10.93 1.16
N ARG A 117 9.74 -12.14 1.68
CA ARG A 117 10.01 -12.44 3.10
C ARG A 117 11.44 -12.14 3.50
N ARG A 118 12.41 -12.50 2.66
CA ARG A 118 13.83 -12.28 2.93
C ARG A 118 14.24 -10.81 2.90
N SER A 119 13.55 -9.98 2.13
CA SER A 119 13.82 -8.55 2.05
C SER A 119 13.27 -7.75 3.24
N GLY A 120 12.44 -8.35 4.09
CA GLY A 120 11.77 -7.65 5.18
C GLY A 120 10.58 -6.80 4.72
N ALA A 121 9.96 -7.15 3.58
CA ALA A 121 8.69 -6.55 3.19
C ALA A 121 7.57 -7.00 4.14
N GLU A 122 6.68 -6.09 4.52
CA GLU A 122 5.55 -6.35 5.41
C GLU A 122 4.41 -7.09 4.72
N GLY A 123 4.39 -7.04 3.38
CA GLY A 123 3.39 -7.77 2.64
C GLY A 123 3.76 -8.03 1.19
N PHE A 124 3.01 -8.94 0.57
CA PHE A 124 3.14 -9.21 -0.86
C PHE A 124 1.79 -9.58 -1.48
N VAL A 125 1.67 -9.29 -2.78
CA VAL A 125 0.58 -9.73 -3.67
C VAL A 125 1.19 -10.38 -4.89
N VAL A 126 0.65 -11.53 -5.31
CA VAL A 126 1.09 -12.24 -6.52
C VAL A 126 0.23 -11.84 -7.71
N LYS A 127 0.88 -11.45 -8.81
CA LYS A 127 0.20 -11.15 -10.08
C LYS A 127 -0.48 -12.42 -10.65
N PRO A 128 -1.62 -12.30 -11.34
CA PRO A 128 -2.27 -11.06 -11.76
C PRO A 128 -2.92 -10.33 -10.59
N LEU A 129 -2.93 -9.01 -10.66
CA LEU A 129 -3.48 -8.18 -9.59
C LEU A 129 -5.01 -8.24 -9.58
N ASP A 130 -5.57 -8.25 -8.37
CA ASP A 130 -7.00 -8.15 -8.12
C ASP A 130 -7.27 -6.94 -7.22
N PRO A 131 -8.22 -6.06 -7.59
CA PRO A 131 -8.47 -4.82 -6.84
C PRO A 131 -8.80 -5.04 -5.38
N LEU A 132 -9.55 -6.10 -5.04
CA LEU A 132 -9.91 -6.39 -3.65
C LEU A 132 -8.70 -6.85 -2.83
N ARG A 133 -7.85 -7.70 -3.41
CA ARG A 133 -6.62 -8.16 -2.75
C ARG A 133 -5.64 -7.01 -2.53
N VAL A 134 -5.42 -6.18 -3.56
CA VAL A 134 -4.53 -5.01 -3.48
C VAL A 134 -5.03 -4.04 -2.41
N ARG A 135 -6.32 -3.69 -2.41
CA ARG A 135 -6.90 -2.79 -1.40
C ARG A 135 -6.82 -3.36 0.01
N ARG A 136 -7.03 -4.66 0.19
CA ARG A 136 -6.89 -5.32 1.50
C ARG A 136 -5.45 -5.25 2.00
N ALA A 137 -4.48 -5.52 1.12
CA ALA A 137 -3.07 -5.43 1.44
C ALA A 137 -2.68 -4.02 1.87
N VAL A 138 -3.01 -3.01 1.07
CA VAL A 138 -2.73 -1.61 1.37
C VAL A 138 -3.32 -1.19 2.71
N ARG A 139 -4.60 -1.50 2.97
CA ARG A 139 -5.25 -1.19 4.24
C ARG A 139 -4.62 -1.89 5.43
N ALA A 140 -4.21 -3.16 5.28
CA ALA A 140 -3.54 -3.90 6.35
C ALA A 140 -2.20 -3.25 6.70
N LEU A 141 -1.37 -2.96 5.70
CA LEU A 141 -0.06 -2.35 5.93
C LEU A 141 -0.16 -0.94 6.52
N LEU A 142 -1.12 -0.13 6.07
CA LEU A 142 -1.36 1.20 6.65
C LEU A 142 -1.81 1.16 8.12
N ARG A 143 -2.37 0.04 8.59
CA ARG A 143 -2.67 -0.20 10.00
C ARG A 143 -1.51 -0.82 10.78
N GLY A 144 -0.36 -1.03 10.14
CA GLY A 144 0.78 -1.73 10.74
C GLY A 144 0.61 -3.25 10.82
N GLU A 145 -0.33 -3.81 10.07
CA GLU A 145 -0.54 -5.27 9.97
C GLU A 145 0.20 -5.82 8.75
N GLY A 146 0.74 -7.04 8.85
CA GLY A 146 1.31 -7.73 7.70
C GLY A 146 0.23 -8.27 6.75
N TYR A 147 0.60 -8.47 5.48
CA TYR A 147 -0.30 -9.07 4.49
C TYR A 147 0.42 -10.09 3.62
N GLU A 148 -0.06 -11.31 3.61
CA GLU A 148 0.39 -12.36 2.70
C GLU A 148 -0.77 -12.82 1.80
N ASP A 149 -0.59 -12.66 0.49
CA ASP A 149 -1.60 -13.06 -0.48
C ASP A 149 -1.73 -14.60 -0.51
N ASP A 150 -2.92 -15.12 -0.23
CA ASP A 150 -3.19 -16.57 -0.26
C ASP A 150 -3.12 -17.20 -1.65
N ALA A 151 -3.10 -16.40 -2.70
CA ALA A 151 -3.01 -16.89 -4.10
C ALA A 151 -1.73 -17.68 -4.40
N TRP A 152 -0.68 -17.56 -3.58
CA TRP A 152 0.53 -18.36 -3.71
C TRP A 152 0.40 -19.79 -3.17
N ARG A 153 -0.57 -20.04 -2.27
CA ARG A 153 -0.77 -21.36 -1.68
C ARG A 153 -1.42 -22.31 -2.69
N PRO A 154 -0.93 -23.53 -2.87
CA PRO A 154 -1.63 -24.52 -3.67
C PRO A 154 -3.01 -24.80 -3.02
N ALA A 155 -4.03 -24.99 -3.85
CA ALA A 155 -5.33 -25.41 -3.37
C ALA A 155 -5.16 -26.73 -2.59
N THR A 156 -5.58 -26.74 -1.32
CA THR A 156 -5.56 -27.96 -0.51
C THR A 156 -6.61 -28.90 -1.08
N VAL A 157 -6.19 -29.93 -1.81
CA VAL A 157 -7.06 -31.02 -2.22
C VAL A 157 -7.40 -31.80 -0.94
N ARG A 158 -8.62 -31.62 -0.44
CA ARG A 158 -9.14 -32.52 0.58
C ARG A 158 -9.37 -33.89 -0.07
N VAL A 159 -8.44 -34.80 0.11
CA VAL A 159 -8.70 -36.20 -0.18
C VAL A 159 -9.75 -36.66 0.83
N ALA A 160 -10.96 -36.94 0.34
CA ALA A 160 -11.97 -37.57 1.18
C ALA A 160 -11.39 -38.91 1.68
N ALA A 161 -11.27 -39.06 2.99
CA ALA A 161 -10.87 -40.33 3.58
C ALA A 161 -11.95 -41.38 3.20
N THR A 162 -11.57 -42.29 2.31
CA THR A 162 -12.39 -43.47 2.02
C THR A 162 -12.33 -44.35 3.27
N THR A 163 -13.42 -44.42 3.99
CA THR A 163 -13.60 -45.36 5.10
C THR A 163 -13.67 -46.76 4.52
N PRO A 164 -12.77 -47.68 4.82
CA PRO A 164 -12.94 -49.08 4.41
C PRO A 164 -14.06 -49.72 5.25
N GLN A 165 -14.97 -50.42 4.56
CA GLN A 165 -15.96 -51.29 5.18
C GLN A 165 -15.33 -52.61 5.60
#